data_bbb36c5a3a435e9d5fc4608bdebef42b
#
_entry.id   bbb36c5a3a435e9d5fc4608bdebef42b
#
_cell.length_a   1.000
_cell.length_b   1.000
_cell.length_c   1.000
_cell.angle_alpha   90.00
_cell.angle_beta   90.00
_cell.angle_gamma   90.00
#
_symmetry.space_group_name_H-M   'P 1'
#
loop_
_entity.id
_entity.type
_entity.pdbx_description
1 polymer ?
#
loop_
_entity_poly.entity_id
_entity_poly.type
_entity_poly.pdbx_seq_one_letter_code
_entity_poly.pdbx_strand_id
1 'polypeptide(L)'
;MTTQPVRQNRVLFDILYFSSCLNKQIDYLCAMDNISCIRQQADIKQINRCKDRVSELNGSFDFLSNGLELAGNNVRLKILFLLYEEKQLCVCDLSDILGMTISAISQHLRKLKDRKLIETERQAQTIFYSLTKEYEKMLKPFFKILHENKILETI
;
A
#
# COMPACT_ATOMS: atom_id res chain seq x y z
N MET A 1 45.95 -40.21 22.18
CA MET A 1 44.77 -39.94 23.02
C MET A 1 44.59 -38.44 23.09
N THR A 2 43.78 -37.87 22.22
CA THR A 2 43.32 -36.49 22.35
C THR A 2 42.06 -36.36 21.50
N THR A 3 40.95 -36.34 22.17
CA THR A 3 39.61 -36.20 21.68
C THR A 3 39.36 -34.75 21.29
N GLN A 4 38.96 -34.49 20.04
CA GLN A 4 38.43 -33.21 19.62
C GLN A 4 36.93 -33.08 20.01
N PRO A 5 36.47 -31.93 20.49
CA PRO A 5 35.04 -31.70 20.67
C PRO A 5 34.38 -31.17 19.40
N VAL A 6 33.22 -31.71 19.20
CA VAL A 6 32.23 -31.57 18.15
C VAL A 6 31.82 -30.10 17.94
N ARG A 7 31.78 -29.67 16.66
CA ARG A 7 31.11 -28.46 16.18
C ARG A 7 29.58 -28.64 16.24
N GLN A 8 29.01 -28.27 17.34
CA GLN A 8 27.54 -28.01 17.44
C GLN A 8 27.36 -26.79 18.33
N ASN A 9 26.94 -25.70 17.75
CA ASN A 9 26.18 -24.59 18.37
C ASN A 9 26.33 -23.25 17.64
N ARG A 10 26.31 -23.26 16.30
CA ARG A 10 26.21 -21.97 15.58
C ARG A 10 24.77 -21.58 15.21
N VAL A 11 23.88 -22.56 15.07
CA VAL A 11 22.49 -22.33 14.67
C VAL A 11 21.59 -21.95 15.85
N LEU A 12 21.93 -22.40 17.06
CA LEU A 12 21.18 -22.06 18.28
C LEU A 12 21.47 -20.64 18.78
N PHE A 13 22.66 -20.10 18.48
CA PHE A 13 22.99 -18.72 18.89
C PHE A 13 22.26 -17.66 18.07
N ASP A 14 22.02 -17.92 16.79
CA ASP A 14 21.30 -16.98 15.91
C ASP A 14 19.79 -16.93 16.23
N ILE A 15 19.20 -18.06 16.64
CA ILE A 15 17.77 -18.10 17.03
C ILE A 15 17.52 -17.40 18.37
N LEU A 16 18.46 -17.53 19.31
CA LEU A 16 18.35 -16.85 20.61
C LEU A 16 18.62 -15.35 20.52
N TYR A 17 19.49 -14.93 19.59
CA TYR A 17 19.79 -13.51 19.37
C TYR A 17 18.63 -12.80 18.65
N PHE A 18 17.99 -13.50 17.70
CA PHE A 18 16.80 -12.97 16.99
C PHE A 18 15.59 -12.88 17.92
N SER A 19 15.39 -13.87 18.81
CA SER A 19 14.32 -13.85 19.83
C SER A 19 14.54 -12.72 20.86
N SER A 20 15.80 -12.45 21.25
CA SER A 20 16.12 -11.38 22.19
C SER A 20 15.93 -9.98 21.58
N CYS A 21 16.18 -9.80 20.27
CA CYS A 21 15.91 -8.53 19.58
C CYS A 21 14.41 -8.28 19.39
N LEU A 22 13.62 -9.33 19.08
CA LEU A 22 12.16 -9.20 18.99
C LEU A 22 11.51 -8.84 20.34
N ASN A 23 11.98 -9.48 21.43
CA ASN A 23 11.48 -9.15 22.77
C ASN A 23 11.82 -7.72 23.18
N LYS A 24 13.04 -7.21 22.87
CA LYS A 24 13.37 -5.81 23.16
C LYS A 24 12.50 -4.81 22.37
N GLN A 25 12.09 -5.16 21.15
CA GLN A 25 11.22 -4.31 20.34
C GLN A 25 9.77 -4.34 20.82
N ILE A 26 9.33 -5.48 21.36
CA ILE A 26 8.03 -5.63 22.01
C ILE A 26 8.02 -4.91 23.36
N ASP A 27 9.11 -4.99 24.13
CA ASP A 27 9.26 -4.28 25.39
C ASP A 27 9.30 -2.75 25.20
N TYR A 28 9.86 -2.24 24.08
CA TYR A 28 9.81 -0.81 23.72
C TYR A 28 8.38 -0.35 23.34
N LEU A 29 7.62 -1.21 22.66
CA LEU A 29 6.21 -0.92 22.35
C LEU A 29 5.33 -1.03 23.62
N CYS A 30 5.61 -2.02 24.50
CA CYS A 30 4.91 -2.17 25.77
C CYS A 30 5.29 -1.07 26.78
N ALA A 31 6.51 -0.52 26.73
CA ALA A 31 6.91 0.61 27.56
C ALA A 31 6.25 1.94 27.13
N MET A 32 5.72 2.03 25.90
CA MET A 32 4.91 3.16 25.47
C MET A 32 3.47 3.11 26.01
N ASP A 33 2.99 1.95 26.48
CA ASP A 33 1.67 1.80 27.11
C ASP A 33 1.58 2.44 28.51
N ASN A 34 2.72 2.87 29.10
CA ASN A 34 2.78 3.60 30.37
C ASN A 34 2.86 5.12 30.23
N ILE A 35 2.63 5.69 29.03
CA ILE A 35 2.30 7.09 28.92
C ILE A 35 0.84 7.23 29.39
N SER A 36 0.64 7.36 30.70
CA SER A 36 -0.67 7.67 31.24
C SER A 36 -1.12 8.98 30.57
N CYS A 37 -2.18 8.89 29.78
CA CYS A 37 -2.77 10.06 29.16
C CYS A 37 -3.14 11.05 30.27
N ILE A 38 -2.47 12.23 30.34
CA ILE A 38 -2.66 13.28 31.36
C ILE A 38 -4.03 13.95 31.17
N ARG A 39 -4.95 13.36 30.45
CA ARG A 39 -6.29 13.92 30.25
C ARG A 39 -7.11 13.81 31.52
N GLN A 40 -7.37 14.96 32.16
CA GLN A 40 -8.12 15.04 33.41
C GLN A 40 -9.59 14.62 33.26
N GLN A 41 -10.22 14.96 32.13
CA GLN A 41 -11.60 14.54 31.80
C GLN A 41 -11.78 14.16 30.35
N ALA A 42 -12.57 13.11 30.12
CA ALA A 42 -12.94 12.67 28.78
C ALA A 42 -14.28 13.32 28.37
N ASP A 43 -14.33 14.01 27.25
CA ASP A 43 -15.63 14.37 26.64
C ASP A 43 -16.27 13.14 26.01
N ILE A 44 -17.11 12.47 26.81
CA ILE A 44 -17.80 11.26 26.40
C ILE A 44 -18.76 11.52 25.24
N LYS A 45 -19.36 12.71 25.16
CA LYS A 45 -20.26 13.07 24.06
C LYS A 45 -19.49 13.19 22.74
N GLN A 46 -18.33 13.84 22.76
CA GLN A 46 -17.45 13.93 21.59
C GLN A 46 -16.97 12.54 21.15
N ILE A 47 -16.52 11.73 22.10
CA ILE A 47 -16.02 10.37 21.80
C ILE A 47 -17.11 9.53 21.15
N ASN A 48 -18.32 9.54 21.68
CA ASN A 48 -19.40 8.74 21.11
C ASN A 48 -19.77 9.21 19.70
N ARG A 49 -19.92 10.53 19.47
CA ARG A 49 -20.13 11.08 18.12
C ARG A 49 -19.04 10.63 17.14
N CYS A 50 -17.77 10.65 17.56
CA CYS A 50 -16.66 10.23 16.70
C CYS A 50 -16.70 8.70 16.42
N LYS A 51 -17.04 7.90 17.41
CA LYS A 51 -17.21 6.44 17.24
C LYS A 51 -18.32 6.12 16.23
N ASP A 52 -19.48 6.75 16.39
CA ASP A 52 -20.63 6.57 15.50
C ASP A 52 -20.24 6.97 14.07
N ARG A 53 -19.58 8.13 13.92
CA ARG A 53 -19.14 8.63 12.61
C ARG A 53 -18.12 7.70 11.92
N VAL A 54 -17.14 7.18 12.67
CA VAL A 54 -16.18 6.21 12.14
C VAL A 54 -16.88 4.92 11.71
N SER A 55 -17.82 4.43 12.54
CA SER A 55 -18.60 3.23 12.23
C SER A 55 -19.44 3.39 10.96
N GLU A 56 -20.12 4.52 10.79
CA GLU A 56 -20.91 4.85 9.59
C GLU A 56 -20.06 4.87 8.32
N LEU A 57 -18.81 5.32 8.41
CA LEU A 57 -17.91 5.50 7.27
C LEU A 57 -16.96 4.33 7.04
N ASN A 58 -17.09 3.23 7.76
CA ASN A 58 -16.12 2.13 7.74
C ASN A 58 -15.86 1.59 6.33
N GLY A 59 -16.91 1.31 5.54
CA GLY A 59 -16.77 0.87 4.16
C GLY A 59 -16.11 1.90 3.23
N SER A 60 -16.29 3.20 3.51
CA SER A 60 -15.62 4.28 2.77
C SER A 60 -14.14 4.35 3.10
N PHE A 61 -13.78 4.12 4.37
CA PHE A 61 -12.37 4.02 4.79
C PHE A 61 -11.68 2.84 4.12
N ASP A 62 -12.32 1.66 4.09
CA ASP A 62 -11.76 0.47 3.45
C ASP A 62 -11.53 0.68 1.96
N PHE A 63 -12.50 1.26 1.27
CA PHE A 63 -12.40 1.60 -0.15
C PHE A 63 -11.25 2.58 -0.42
N LEU A 64 -11.18 3.67 0.34
CA LEU A 64 -10.18 4.70 0.17
C LEU A 64 -8.77 4.20 0.52
N SER A 65 -8.62 3.48 1.64
CA SER A 65 -7.33 2.93 2.07
C SER A 65 -6.77 1.92 1.08
N ASN A 66 -7.60 1.03 0.55
CA ASN A 66 -7.20 0.09 -0.50
C ASN A 66 -6.68 0.79 -1.75
N GLY A 67 -7.38 1.82 -2.21
CA GLY A 67 -6.97 2.60 -3.38
C GLY A 67 -5.65 3.33 -3.16
N LEU A 68 -5.50 4.00 -2.01
CA LEU A 68 -4.29 4.75 -1.67
C LEU A 68 -3.09 3.84 -1.42
N GLU A 69 -3.26 2.69 -0.77
CA GLU A 69 -2.20 1.69 -0.59
C GLU A 69 -1.59 1.25 -1.92
N LEU A 70 -2.45 0.97 -2.91
CA LEU A 70 -1.97 0.56 -4.22
C LEU A 70 -1.39 1.73 -5.01
N ALA A 71 -2.00 2.90 -4.96
CA ALA A 71 -1.51 4.10 -5.61
C ALA A 71 -0.20 4.63 -4.98
N GLY A 72 0.11 4.29 -3.73
CA GLY A 72 1.33 4.70 -3.04
C GLY A 72 2.65 4.18 -3.64
N ASN A 73 2.59 3.25 -4.58
CA ASN A 73 3.77 2.82 -5.33
C ASN A 73 3.92 3.64 -6.63
N ASN A 74 5.09 4.21 -6.87
CA ASN A 74 5.35 5.10 -8.01
C ASN A 74 4.98 4.48 -9.36
N VAL A 75 5.35 3.21 -9.62
CA VAL A 75 5.05 2.54 -10.89
C VAL A 75 3.55 2.33 -11.06
N ARG A 76 2.86 1.86 -10.01
CA ARG A 76 1.41 1.68 -10.06
C ARG A 76 0.67 3.01 -10.24
N LEU A 77 1.14 4.08 -9.57
CA LEU A 77 0.56 5.40 -9.75
C LEU A 77 0.69 5.89 -11.20
N LYS A 78 1.86 5.69 -11.85
CA LYS A 78 2.05 6.00 -13.27
C LYS A 78 1.11 5.19 -14.17
N ILE A 79 0.95 3.89 -13.91
CA ILE A 79 0.00 3.04 -14.65
C ILE A 79 -1.42 3.58 -14.50
N LEU A 80 -1.87 3.87 -13.27
CA LEU A 80 -3.21 4.40 -13.01
C LEU A 80 -3.43 5.75 -13.69
N PHE A 81 -2.43 6.63 -13.68
CA PHE A 81 -2.46 7.91 -14.37
C PHE A 81 -2.60 7.74 -15.88
N LEU A 82 -1.80 6.88 -16.51
CA LEU A 82 -1.87 6.58 -17.93
C LEU A 82 -3.24 6.00 -18.34
N LEU A 83 -3.80 5.09 -17.53
CA LEU A 83 -5.14 4.56 -17.76
C LEU A 83 -6.24 5.62 -17.57
N TYR A 84 -6.02 6.62 -16.72
CA TYR A 84 -6.93 7.75 -16.56
C TYR A 84 -6.94 8.64 -17.80
N GLU A 85 -5.75 8.96 -18.37
CA GLU A 85 -5.60 9.81 -19.54
C GLU A 85 -6.10 9.14 -20.83
N GLU A 86 -5.61 7.93 -21.12
CA GLU A 86 -5.83 7.22 -22.38
C GLU A 86 -7.08 6.32 -22.35
N LYS A 87 -7.73 6.18 -21.19
CA LYS A 87 -8.90 5.34 -20.91
C LYS A 87 -8.62 3.84 -20.95
N GLN A 88 -7.91 3.34 -21.95
CA GLN A 88 -7.52 1.93 -22.03
C GLN A 88 -6.16 1.78 -22.70
N LEU A 89 -5.33 0.89 -22.16
CA LEU A 89 -4.02 0.53 -22.70
C LEU A 89 -3.79 -0.97 -22.53
N CYS A 90 -3.02 -1.56 -23.45
CA CYS A 90 -2.56 -2.94 -23.30
C CYS A 90 -1.25 -3.02 -22.50
N VAL A 91 -0.83 -4.23 -22.14
CA VAL A 91 0.42 -4.44 -21.38
C VAL A 91 1.66 -4.02 -22.18
N CYS A 92 1.63 -4.16 -23.51
CA CYS A 92 2.74 -3.77 -24.38
C CYS A 92 2.90 -2.26 -24.40
N ASP A 93 1.80 -1.50 -24.56
CA ASP A 93 1.81 -0.03 -24.52
C ASP A 93 2.41 0.47 -23.21
N LEU A 94 1.95 -0.07 -22.08
CA LEU A 94 2.46 0.28 -20.75
C LEU A 94 3.94 -0.08 -20.58
N SER A 95 4.39 -1.22 -21.17
CA SER A 95 5.79 -1.64 -21.17
C SER A 95 6.66 -0.63 -21.92
N ASP A 96 6.25 -0.22 -23.10
CA ASP A 96 6.96 0.71 -23.96
C ASP A 96 7.00 2.12 -23.35
N ILE A 97 5.86 2.62 -22.86
CA ILE A 97 5.75 3.95 -22.24
C ILE A 97 6.62 4.06 -20.97
N LEU A 98 6.63 3.02 -20.13
CA LEU A 98 7.33 3.06 -18.84
C LEU A 98 8.77 2.55 -18.92
N GLY A 99 9.20 1.99 -20.07
CA GLY A 99 10.53 1.41 -20.25
C GLY A 99 10.78 0.19 -19.35
N MET A 100 9.73 -0.60 -19.07
CA MET A 100 9.77 -1.75 -18.18
C MET A 100 9.44 -3.02 -18.95
N THR A 101 9.88 -4.18 -18.44
CA THR A 101 9.54 -5.47 -19.06
C THR A 101 8.04 -5.78 -18.93
N ILE A 102 7.47 -6.46 -19.92
CA ILE A 102 6.08 -6.95 -19.92
C ILE A 102 5.76 -7.74 -18.65
N SER A 103 6.71 -8.57 -18.18
CA SER A 103 6.54 -9.34 -16.94
C SER A 103 6.39 -8.46 -15.72
N ALA A 104 7.20 -7.41 -15.59
CA ALA A 104 7.12 -6.47 -14.47
C ALA A 104 5.80 -5.68 -14.48
N ILE A 105 5.40 -5.15 -15.65
CA ILE A 105 4.10 -4.48 -15.82
C ILE A 105 2.95 -5.42 -15.49
N SER A 106 2.99 -6.67 -15.97
CA SER A 106 1.94 -7.67 -15.68
C SER A 106 1.78 -7.93 -14.17
N GLN A 107 2.87 -7.93 -13.40
CA GLN A 107 2.81 -8.07 -11.94
C GLN A 107 2.12 -6.87 -11.26
N HIS A 108 2.40 -5.65 -11.75
CA HIS A 108 1.73 -4.45 -11.24
C HIS A 108 0.23 -4.46 -11.59
N LEU A 109 -0.11 -4.78 -12.84
CA LEU A 109 -1.49 -4.90 -13.31
C LEU A 109 -2.27 -5.97 -12.54
N ARG A 110 -1.64 -7.12 -12.25
CA ARG A 110 -2.27 -8.16 -11.43
C ARG A 110 -2.67 -7.65 -10.06
N LYS A 111 -1.76 -6.97 -9.35
CA LYS A 111 -2.06 -6.38 -8.02
C LYS A 111 -3.22 -5.38 -8.07
N LEU A 112 -3.25 -4.54 -9.11
CA LEU A 112 -4.32 -3.56 -9.30
C LEU A 112 -5.66 -4.25 -9.60
N LYS A 113 -5.65 -5.30 -10.43
CA LYS A 113 -6.83 -6.08 -10.79
C LYS A 113 -7.38 -6.88 -9.62
N ASP A 114 -6.53 -7.53 -8.83
CA ASP A 114 -6.91 -8.32 -7.65
C ASP A 114 -7.68 -7.48 -6.63
N ARG A 115 -7.39 -6.19 -6.54
CA ARG A 115 -8.08 -5.21 -5.67
C ARG A 115 -9.15 -4.40 -6.41
N LYS A 116 -9.51 -4.78 -7.65
CA LYS A 116 -10.58 -4.17 -8.48
C LYS A 116 -10.38 -2.68 -8.78
N LEU A 117 -9.13 -2.18 -8.78
CA LEU A 117 -8.85 -0.80 -9.20
C LEU A 117 -8.96 -0.66 -10.72
N ILE A 118 -8.63 -1.73 -11.43
CA ILE A 118 -8.71 -1.80 -12.89
C ILE A 118 -9.55 -2.99 -13.32
N GLU A 119 -10.14 -2.86 -14.48
CA GLU A 119 -10.87 -3.91 -15.19
C GLU A 119 -10.16 -4.26 -16.49
N THR A 120 -10.57 -5.36 -17.09
CA THR A 120 -9.96 -5.86 -18.34
C THR A 120 -11.02 -6.17 -19.36
N GLU A 121 -10.78 -5.76 -20.60
CA GLU A 121 -11.57 -6.11 -21.76
C GLU A 121 -10.68 -6.81 -22.78
N ARG A 122 -11.18 -7.91 -23.35
CA ARG A 122 -10.46 -8.62 -24.42
C ARG A 122 -11.00 -8.16 -25.76
N GLN A 123 -10.13 -7.62 -26.59
CA GLN A 123 -10.41 -7.25 -27.97
C GLN A 123 -9.52 -8.10 -28.90
N ALA A 124 -10.12 -9.06 -29.59
CA ALA A 124 -9.42 -10.07 -30.38
C ALA A 124 -8.38 -10.85 -29.55
N GLN A 125 -7.09 -10.69 -29.84
CA GLN A 125 -5.99 -11.34 -29.15
C GLN A 125 -5.37 -10.46 -28.05
N THR A 126 -5.77 -9.21 -27.95
CA THR A 126 -5.21 -8.23 -27.03
C THR A 126 -6.11 -8.03 -25.82
N ILE A 127 -5.51 -7.91 -24.64
CA ILE A 127 -6.19 -7.57 -23.40
C ILE A 127 -5.91 -6.09 -23.09
N PHE A 128 -6.96 -5.30 -23.03
CA PHE A 128 -6.93 -3.91 -22.62
C PHE A 128 -7.29 -3.77 -21.14
N TYR A 129 -6.67 -2.82 -20.48
CA TYR A 129 -6.88 -2.48 -19.09
C TYR A 129 -7.45 -1.07 -19.00
N SER A 130 -8.40 -0.84 -18.11
CA SER A 130 -9.02 0.44 -17.84
C SER A 130 -9.25 0.64 -16.34
N LEU A 131 -9.38 1.89 -15.91
CA LEU A 131 -9.78 2.18 -14.53
C LEU A 131 -11.26 1.84 -14.32
N THR A 132 -11.59 1.29 -13.14
CA THR A 132 -12.98 1.19 -12.71
C THR A 132 -13.53 2.59 -12.40
N LYS A 133 -14.83 2.81 -12.63
CA LYS A 133 -15.49 4.13 -12.49
C LYS A 133 -15.36 4.71 -11.08
N GLU A 134 -15.41 3.84 -10.07
CA GLU A 134 -15.28 4.22 -8.67
C GLU A 134 -13.91 4.79 -8.36
N TYR A 135 -12.84 4.08 -8.78
CA TYR A 135 -11.47 4.51 -8.56
C TYR A 135 -11.06 5.66 -9.49
N GLU A 136 -11.62 5.78 -10.69
CA GLU A 136 -11.44 6.95 -11.55
C GLU A 136 -11.91 8.22 -10.82
N LYS A 137 -13.11 8.19 -10.23
CA LYS A 137 -13.63 9.32 -9.45
C LYS A 137 -12.77 9.64 -8.23
N MET A 138 -12.29 8.61 -7.51
CA MET A 138 -11.46 8.78 -6.32
C MET A 138 -10.10 9.39 -6.67
N LEU A 139 -9.45 8.92 -7.74
CA LEU A 139 -8.09 9.34 -8.11
C LEU A 139 -8.03 10.64 -8.89
N LYS A 140 -9.13 11.05 -9.53
CA LYS A 140 -9.21 12.29 -10.33
C LYS A 140 -8.64 13.54 -9.64
N PRO A 141 -8.94 13.83 -8.36
CA PRO A 141 -8.37 15.00 -7.67
C PRO A 141 -6.85 14.95 -7.57
N PHE A 142 -6.28 13.75 -7.36
CA PHE A 142 -4.83 13.57 -7.27
C PHE A 142 -4.14 13.75 -8.61
N PHE A 143 -4.75 13.25 -9.69
CA PHE A 143 -4.21 13.45 -11.05
C PHE A 143 -4.27 14.91 -11.50
N LYS A 144 -5.31 15.65 -11.08
CA LYS A 144 -5.40 17.08 -11.32
C LYS A 144 -4.23 17.86 -10.70
N ILE A 145 -3.79 17.46 -9.50
CA ILE A 145 -2.61 18.05 -8.84
C ILE A 145 -1.33 17.83 -9.67
N LEU A 146 -1.19 16.64 -10.30
CA LEU A 146 -0.04 16.34 -11.17
C LEU A 146 0.00 17.26 -12.42
N HIS A 147 -1.15 17.58 -12.99
CA HIS A 147 -1.23 18.53 -14.13
C HIS A 147 -0.93 19.96 -13.74
N GLU A 148 -1.32 20.37 -12.54
CA GLU A 148 -1.16 21.77 -12.11
C GLU A 148 0.28 22.12 -11.67
N ASN A 149 1.22 21.15 -11.65
CA ASN A 149 2.64 21.30 -11.26
C ASN A 149 2.89 22.02 -9.93
N LYS A 150 1.88 22.19 -9.08
CA LYS A 150 1.94 23.01 -7.86
C LYS A 150 2.69 22.37 -6.69
N ILE A 151 2.98 21.07 -6.74
CA ILE A 151 3.61 20.36 -5.60
C ILE A 151 5.14 20.44 -5.63
N LEU A 152 5.75 20.60 -6.79
CA LEU A 152 7.21 20.56 -6.92
C LEU A 152 7.90 21.90 -6.70
N GLU A 153 7.17 23.00 -6.61
CA GLU A 153 7.73 24.33 -6.36
C GLU A 153 7.76 24.71 -4.86
N THR A 154 7.25 23.86 -3.97
CA THR A 154 7.08 24.19 -2.55
C THR A 154 7.93 23.32 -1.62
N ILE A 155 8.78 22.43 -2.15
CA ILE A 155 9.75 21.60 -1.41
C ILE A 155 11.16 21.94 -1.86
#